data_ad1565af852aaafd85c208693c930eb7
#
_entry.id   ad1565af852aaafd85c208693c930eb7
#
_cell.length_a   1.000
_cell.length_b   1.000
_cell.length_c   1.000
_cell.angle_alpha   90.00
_cell.angle_beta   90.00
_cell.angle_gamma   90.00
#
_symmetry.space_group_name_H-M   'P 1'
#
loop_
_entity.id
_entity.type
_entity.pdbx_description
1 polymer ?
#
loop_
_entity_poly.entity_id
_entity_poly.type
_entity_poly.pdbx_seq_one_letter_code
_entity_poly.pdbx_strand_id
1 'polypeptide(L)'
;MRTLSMKRTFSFWLLAFGCWLLTLSSCAQSKDTTITHHPTPNTRHWCYPLPGAKVISPYGARGGRTHSGTDLKTKPNDNILAAFDGEVVFSGSYYGYGNLVRIKHANGLETYYSHNSKNLVKQGDHVKAGDVIALTGRTGRATTEHLHFETRVNGQHVNSNRFFNHDTHQLRTDAFKNTKEGYMIKGAKSGKADKDSKKAKTKKTKKNKKAKKKSKKNKNKKK
;
A
#
# COMPACT_ATOMS: atom_id res chain seq x y z
N MET A 1 -54.96 -39.52 58.30
CA MET A 1 -56.03 -38.62 58.84
C MET A 1 -55.83 -37.24 58.32
N ARG A 2 -56.92 -36.73 57.76
CA ARG A 2 -57.26 -35.34 57.40
C ARG A 2 -56.61 -34.69 56.21
N THR A 3 -57.32 -34.81 55.15
CA THR A 3 -57.65 -33.88 54.06
C THR A 3 -57.99 -32.47 54.52
N LEU A 4 -57.57 -31.45 53.71
CA LEU A 4 -58.29 -30.20 53.50
C LEU A 4 -57.62 -29.49 52.30
N SER A 5 -58.15 -29.56 51.20
CA SER A 5 -59.03 -28.80 50.35
C SER A 5 -59.25 -27.34 50.78
N MET A 6 -58.84 -26.37 49.92
CA MET A 6 -59.66 -25.22 49.58
C MET A 6 -58.89 -24.26 48.66
N LYS A 7 -59.33 -24.15 47.51
CA LYS A 7 -60.29 -23.18 46.87
C LYS A 7 -59.53 -22.09 46.06
N ARG A 8 -59.90 -22.09 44.81
CA ARG A 8 -59.77 -21.09 43.76
C ARG A 8 -60.13 -19.69 44.26
N THR A 9 -59.35 -18.70 43.87
CA THR A 9 -59.95 -17.42 43.55
C THR A 9 -59.29 -16.89 42.25
N PHE A 10 -60.12 -16.85 41.24
CA PHE A 10 -59.91 -16.06 40.04
C PHE A 10 -59.94 -14.58 40.44
N SER A 11 -58.94 -13.85 40.08
CA SER A 11 -59.05 -12.39 40.07
C SER A 11 -58.58 -11.89 38.70
N PHE A 12 -59.58 -11.55 37.90
CA PHE A 12 -59.45 -10.79 36.69
C PHE A 12 -58.90 -9.39 37.04
N TRP A 13 -57.73 -9.06 36.54
CA TRP A 13 -57.36 -7.67 36.35
C TRP A 13 -56.98 -7.46 34.87
N LEU A 14 -58.02 -7.08 34.11
CA LEU A 14 -57.88 -6.36 32.87
C LEU A 14 -57.50 -4.94 33.21
N LEU A 15 -56.31 -4.52 32.84
CA LEU A 15 -56.06 -3.12 32.51
C LEU A 15 -54.85 -3.02 31.56
N ALA A 16 -55.18 -2.56 30.43
CA ALA A 16 -54.43 -1.94 29.38
C ALA A 16 -53.03 -1.42 29.81
N PHE A 17 -51.98 -1.97 29.24
CA PHE A 17 -50.78 -1.19 29.06
C PHE A 17 -50.24 -1.40 27.65
N GLY A 18 -50.06 -0.27 27.06
CA GLY A 18 -49.67 0.11 25.74
C GLY A 18 -48.72 -0.83 25.03
N CYS A 19 -49.10 -1.03 23.84
CA CYS A 19 -48.35 -1.54 22.73
C CYS A 19 -47.08 -0.66 22.56
N TRP A 20 -45.99 -1.06 23.18
CA TRP A 20 -44.67 -0.53 22.82
C TRP A 20 -44.05 -1.54 21.87
N LEU A 21 -44.45 -1.40 20.61
CA LEU A 21 -43.75 -2.00 19.48
C LEU A 21 -42.36 -1.41 19.43
N LEU A 22 -41.44 -2.02 20.14
CA LEU A 22 -40.00 -1.94 19.80
C LEU A 22 -39.86 -2.65 18.44
N THR A 23 -39.99 -1.85 17.39
CA THR A 23 -39.43 -2.19 16.09
C THR A 23 -37.94 -2.35 16.24
N LEU A 24 -37.47 -3.53 16.58
CA LEU A 24 -36.14 -3.98 16.27
C LEU A 24 -36.00 -3.92 14.75
N SER A 25 -35.63 -2.76 14.24
CA SER A 25 -35.11 -2.62 12.90
C SER A 25 -33.85 -3.47 12.85
N SER A 26 -34.05 -4.74 12.55
CA SER A 26 -32.99 -5.64 12.14
C SER A 26 -32.46 -5.08 10.84
N CYS A 27 -31.41 -4.25 10.94
CA CYS A 27 -30.58 -3.90 9.82
C CYS A 27 -29.88 -5.18 9.40
N ALA A 28 -30.58 -5.98 8.59
CA ALA A 28 -29.99 -7.07 7.86
C ALA A 28 -28.98 -6.44 6.91
N GLN A 29 -27.72 -6.42 7.33
CA GLN A 29 -26.61 -6.20 6.43
C GLN A 29 -26.61 -7.34 5.42
N SER A 30 -27.25 -7.10 4.29
CA SER A 30 -27.09 -7.95 3.12
C SER A 30 -25.62 -7.93 2.74
N LYS A 31 -24.95 -9.05 2.97
CA LYS A 31 -23.66 -9.35 2.35
C LYS A 31 -23.89 -9.60 0.87
N ASP A 32 -24.18 -8.57 0.13
CA ASP A 32 -24.21 -8.62 -1.31
C ASP A 32 -22.80 -8.31 -1.82
N THR A 33 -22.01 -9.37 -1.93
CA THR A 33 -20.64 -9.34 -2.44
C THR A 33 -20.67 -9.65 -3.92
N THR A 34 -21.26 -8.78 -4.69
CA THR A 34 -21.12 -8.80 -6.15
C THR A 34 -20.69 -7.42 -6.61
N ILE A 35 -19.41 -7.10 -6.41
CA ILE A 35 -18.85 -5.86 -6.92
C ILE A 35 -18.23 -6.15 -8.28
N THR A 36 -19.07 -6.10 -9.32
CA THR A 36 -18.62 -5.90 -10.69
C THR A 36 -18.54 -4.40 -10.94
N HIS A 37 -17.48 -3.76 -10.49
CA HIS A 37 -17.14 -2.42 -10.91
C HIS A 37 -15.75 -2.42 -11.50
N HIS A 38 -15.69 -2.25 -12.83
CA HIS A 38 -14.50 -1.73 -13.47
C HIS A 38 -14.45 -0.22 -13.18
N PRO A 39 -13.61 0.25 -12.26
CA PRO A 39 -13.50 1.69 -12.03
C PRO A 39 -12.67 2.29 -13.16
N THR A 40 -13.26 3.17 -13.93
CA THR A 40 -12.51 4.18 -14.64
C THR A 40 -11.65 4.94 -13.61
N PRO A 41 -10.35 5.13 -13.86
CA PRO A 41 -9.48 5.80 -12.91
C PRO A 41 -9.86 7.28 -12.81
N ASN A 42 -10.72 7.56 -11.85
CA ASN A 42 -11.09 8.91 -11.50
C ASN A 42 -10.02 9.43 -10.51
N THR A 43 -9.28 10.47 -10.82
CA THR A 43 -8.29 11.12 -9.93
C THR A 43 -8.86 11.63 -8.62
N ARG A 44 -10.16 11.57 -8.46
CA ARG A 44 -10.80 11.90 -7.18
C ARG A 44 -10.58 10.81 -6.12
N HIS A 45 -10.14 9.62 -6.54
CA HIS A 45 -9.93 8.47 -5.66
C HIS A 45 -8.45 8.17 -5.50
N TRP A 46 -7.83 8.88 -4.60
CA TRP A 46 -6.49 8.60 -4.10
C TRP A 46 -6.44 8.80 -2.59
N CYS A 47 -5.53 8.12 -1.95
CA CYS A 47 -5.24 8.29 -0.53
C CYS A 47 -3.73 8.18 -0.29
N TYR A 48 -3.19 8.95 0.64
CA TYR A 48 -1.82 8.75 1.05
C TYR A 48 -1.73 7.43 1.84
N PRO A 49 -0.78 6.52 1.51
CA PRO A 49 -0.81 5.13 1.99
C PRO A 49 -0.64 5.00 3.51
N LEU A 50 -0.04 5.97 4.16
CA LEU A 50 0.19 5.96 5.61
C LEU A 50 0.11 7.39 6.17
N PRO A 51 -1.09 7.91 6.48
CA PRO A 51 -1.27 9.26 6.99
C PRO A 51 -0.46 9.53 8.26
N GLY A 52 0.14 10.71 8.36
CA GLY A 52 0.98 11.09 9.50
C GLY A 52 2.40 10.49 9.50
N ALA A 53 2.75 9.66 8.52
CA ALA A 53 4.06 9.06 8.43
C ALA A 53 5.15 10.05 8.04
N LYS A 54 6.36 9.80 8.55
CA LYS A 54 7.58 10.49 8.14
C LYS A 54 8.44 9.59 7.26
N VAL A 55 9.06 10.15 6.24
CA VAL A 55 10.06 9.42 5.44
C VAL A 55 11.31 9.21 6.29
N ILE A 56 11.70 7.95 6.48
CA ILE A 56 12.94 7.59 7.17
C ILE A 56 14.03 7.11 6.21
N SER A 57 13.64 6.70 4.98
CA SER A 57 14.56 6.33 3.92
C SER A 57 13.91 6.56 2.56
N PRO A 58 14.42 7.48 1.74
CA PRO A 58 13.85 7.75 0.43
C PRO A 58 14.24 6.67 -0.59
N TYR A 59 13.50 6.65 -1.71
CA TYR A 59 13.83 5.88 -2.89
C TYR A 59 15.18 6.31 -3.48
N GLY A 60 15.99 5.38 -3.96
CA GLY A 60 17.19 5.68 -4.74
C GLY A 60 18.48 5.11 -4.18
N ALA A 61 19.62 5.79 -4.39
CA ALA A 61 20.93 5.29 -4.02
C ALA A 61 21.13 5.21 -2.50
N ARG A 62 21.50 4.03 -2.00
CA ARG A 62 21.71 3.76 -0.57
C ARG A 62 22.92 2.82 -0.39
N GLY A 63 24.04 3.33 0.12
CA GLY A 63 25.18 2.48 0.51
C GLY A 63 25.69 1.54 -0.60
N GLY A 64 25.74 1.98 -1.86
CA GLY A 64 26.16 1.15 -3.00
C GLY A 64 25.07 0.27 -3.61
N ARG A 65 23.86 0.27 -3.05
CA ARG A 65 22.66 -0.41 -3.55
C ARG A 65 21.59 0.61 -3.94
N THR A 66 20.52 0.15 -4.58
CA THR A 66 19.34 0.98 -4.87
C THR A 66 18.24 0.56 -3.91
N HIS A 67 17.68 1.51 -3.18
CA HIS A 67 16.47 1.34 -2.40
C HIS A 67 15.28 1.44 -3.36
N SER A 68 14.49 0.38 -3.46
CA SER A 68 13.41 0.22 -4.47
C SER A 68 12.11 0.93 -4.12
N GLY A 69 11.97 1.39 -2.87
CA GLY A 69 10.79 2.08 -2.36
C GLY A 69 11.12 3.26 -1.47
N THR A 70 10.12 3.75 -0.78
CA THR A 70 10.23 4.78 0.26
C THR A 70 9.79 4.17 1.58
N ASP A 71 10.63 4.28 2.61
CA ASP A 71 10.31 3.79 3.94
C ASP A 71 9.60 4.89 4.74
N LEU A 72 8.36 4.60 5.13
CA LEU A 72 7.45 5.49 5.83
C LEU A 72 7.24 4.98 7.26
N LYS A 73 7.53 5.81 8.26
CA LYS A 73 7.45 5.43 9.67
C LYS A 73 6.31 6.11 10.39
N THR A 74 5.52 5.30 11.10
CA THR A 74 4.53 5.69 12.10
C THR A 74 4.65 4.80 13.33
N LYS A 75 3.53 4.53 13.99
CA LYS A 75 3.45 3.59 15.12
C LYS A 75 3.25 2.16 14.62
N PRO A 76 3.58 1.16 15.44
CA PRO A 76 3.23 -0.24 15.15
C PRO A 76 1.72 -0.44 15.01
N ASN A 77 1.34 -1.28 14.04
CA ASN A 77 -0.07 -1.62 13.76
C ASN A 77 -0.96 -0.44 13.31
N ASP A 78 -0.37 0.67 12.84
CA ASP A 78 -1.14 1.72 12.17
C ASP A 78 -1.73 1.18 10.86
N ASN A 79 -2.90 1.69 10.48
CA ASN A 79 -3.60 1.30 9.28
C ASN A 79 -2.83 1.73 8.03
N ILE A 80 -2.53 0.77 7.17
CA ILE A 80 -2.01 1.00 5.82
C ILE A 80 -3.20 1.05 4.86
N LEU A 81 -3.28 2.11 4.07
CA LEU A 81 -4.38 2.40 3.18
C LEU A 81 -4.00 2.15 1.72
N ALA A 82 -4.96 1.65 0.92
CA ALA A 82 -4.79 1.56 -0.52
C ALA A 82 -4.60 2.95 -1.12
N ALA A 83 -3.52 3.15 -1.87
CA ALA A 83 -3.20 4.47 -2.44
C ALA A 83 -4.13 4.88 -3.57
N PHE A 84 -4.65 3.92 -4.33
CA PHE A 84 -5.57 4.10 -5.45
C PHE A 84 -6.53 2.91 -5.52
N ASP A 85 -7.63 3.07 -6.27
CA ASP A 85 -8.54 1.98 -6.60
C ASP A 85 -7.80 0.89 -7.38
N GLY A 86 -8.08 -0.38 -7.11
CA GLY A 86 -7.41 -1.47 -7.83
C GLY A 86 -7.79 -2.86 -7.37
N GLU A 87 -7.06 -3.84 -7.88
CA GLU A 87 -7.18 -5.26 -7.56
C GLU A 87 -5.94 -5.73 -6.81
N VAL A 88 -6.14 -6.47 -5.73
CA VAL A 88 -5.06 -7.12 -4.98
C VAL A 88 -4.53 -8.31 -5.78
N VAL A 89 -3.36 -8.15 -6.39
CA VAL A 89 -2.73 -9.21 -7.20
C VAL A 89 -1.83 -10.13 -6.37
N PHE A 90 -1.54 -9.75 -5.13
CA PHE A 90 -0.79 -10.60 -4.19
C PHE A 90 -1.06 -10.14 -2.75
N SER A 91 -1.26 -11.10 -1.85
CA SER A 91 -1.30 -10.87 -0.40
C SER A 91 -0.72 -12.09 0.31
N GLY A 92 0.43 -11.93 0.96
CA GLY A 92 1.12 -13.05 1.62
C GLY A 92 2.53 -12.72 2.03
N SER A 93 3.28 -13.74 2.49
CA SER A 93 4.70 -13.60 2.81
C SER A 93 5.54 -13.67 1.54
N TYR A 94 6.50 -12.76 1.40
CA TYR A 94 7.42 -12.71 0.26
C TYR A 94 8.85 -12.44 0.73
N TYR A 95 9.81 -13.16 0.13
CA TYR A 95 11.21 -13.07 0.54
C TYR A 95 11.73 -11.64 0.56
N GLY A 96 12.28 -11.23 1.69
CA GLY A 96 12.82 -9.88 1.91
C GLY A 96 11.75 -8.84 2.27
N TYR A 97 10.57 -8.88 1.67
CA TYR A 97 9.46 -7.95 1.92
C TYR A 97 8.64 -8.28 3.19
N GLY A 98 8.76 -9.52 3.70
CA GLY A 98 7.90 -9.99 4.78
C GLY A 98 6.46 -10.15 4.30
N ASN A 99 5.49 -9.77 5.11
CA ASN A 99 4.10 -9.72 4.67
C ASN A 99 3.92 -8.55 3.71
N LEU A 100 3.46 -8.88 2.51
CA LEU A 100 3.34 -7.99 1.37
C LEU A 100 1.91 -7.99 0.85
N VAL A 101 1.39 -6.81 0.55
CA VAL A 101 0.22 -6.61 -0.31
C VAL A 101 0.68 -5.92 -1.59
N ARG A 102 0.24 -6.42 -2.75
CA ARG A 102 0.44 -5.79 -4.06
C ARG A 102 -0.91 -5.48 -4.66
N ILE A 103 -1.07 -4.26 -5.13
CA ILE A 103 -2.29 -3.81 -5.79
C ILE A 103 -1.93 -3.35 -7.19
N LYS A 104 -2.67 -3.87 -8.16
CA LYS A 104 -2.62 -3.43 -9.56
C LYS A 104 -3.69 -2.39 -9.78
N HIS A 105 -3.28 -1.25 -10.29
CA HIS A 105 -4.16 -0.14 -10.61
C HIS A 105 -4.29 0.01 -12.14
N ALA A 106 -5.08 0.97 -12.57
CA ALA A 106 -5.16 1.31 -13.98
C ALA A 106 -3.81 1.78 -14.55
N ASN A 107 -3.68 1.71 -15.87
CA ASN A 107 -2.53 2.26 -16.62
C ASN A 107 -1.16 1.67 -16.26
N GLY A 108 -1.12 0.42 -15.83
CA GLY A 108 0.11 -0.30 -15.50
C GLY A 108 0.80 0.16 -14.21
N LEU A 109 0.12 0.97 -13.39
CA LEU A 109 0.59 1.33 -12.06
C LEU A 109 0.36 0.15 -11.10
N GLU A 110 1.36 -0.17 -10.30
CA GLU A 110 1.26 -1.10 -9.17
C GLU A 110 1.83 -0.43 -7.92
N THR A 111 1.23 -0.73 -6.77
CA THR A 111 1.74 -0.34 -5.46
C THR A 111 2.02 -1.55 -4.60
N TYR A 112 3.09 -1.48 -3.82
CA TYR A 112 3.58 -2.54 -2.94
C TYR A 112 3.63 -2.00 -1.52
N TYR A 113 3.07 -2.77 -0.59
CA TYR A 113 2.96 -2.43 0.83
C TYR A 113 3.60 -3.56 1.62
N SER A 114 4.78 -3.32 2.18
CA SER A 114 5.64 -4.37 2.74
C SER A 114 5.95 -4.14 4.20
N HIS A 115 6.50 -5.19 4.82
CA HIS A 115 6.86 -5.29 6.22
C HIS A 115 5.64 -5.27 7.16
N ASN A 116 4.45 -5.59 6.62
CA ASN A 116 3.21 -5.57 7.36
C ASN A 116 3.25 -6.55 8.53
N SER A 117 2.66 -6.16 9.67
CA SER A 117 2.39 -7.10 10.77
C SER A 117 1.28 -8.08 10.36
N LYS A 118 0.26 -7.57 9.66
CA LYS A 118 -0.89 -8.34 9.19
C LYS A 118 -1.43 -7.76 7.89
N ASN A 119 -1.71 -8.62 6.91
CA ASN A 119 -2.49 -8.29 5.73
C ASN A 119 -3.97 -8.48 6.06
N LEU A 120 -4.82 -7.55 5.68
CA LEU A 120 -6.26 -7.56 5.94
C LEU A 120 -7.08 -7.88 4.69
N VAL A 121 -6.43 -7.94 3.53
CA VAL A 121 -7.01 -8.28 2.24
C VAL A 121 -6.34 -9.52 1.67
N LYS A 122 -7.00 -10.18 0.72
CA LYS A 122 -6.51 -11.37 0.01
C LYS A 122 -6.40 -11.10 -1.49
N GLN A 123 -5.66 -11.94 -2.18
CA GLN A 123 -5.55 -11.89 -3.65
C GLN A 123 -6.94 -12.04 -4.29
N GLY A 124 -7.20 -11.20 -5.29
CA GLY A 124 -8.47 -11.10 -6.00
C GLY A 124 -9.45 -10.09 -5.40
N ASP A 125 -9.18 -9.53 -4.21
CA ASP A 125 -10.03 -8.49 -3.65
C ASP A 125 -9.90 -7.19 -4.46
N HIS A 126 -11.03 -6.52 -4.69
CA HIS A 126 -11.07 -5.17 -5.22
C HIS A 126 -11.12 -4.17 -4.07
N VAL A 127 -10.25 -3.18 -4.11
CA VAL A 127 -10.12 -2.14 -3.09
C VAL A 127 -10.28 -0.76 -3.68
N LYS A 128 -10.79 0.15 -2.88
CA LYS A 128 -10.86 1.59 -3.18
C LYS A 128 -9.72 2.33 -2.48
N ALA A 129 -9.34 3.47 -3.03
CA ALA A 129 -8.41 4.37 -2.35
C ALA A 129 -8.92 4.73 -0.95
N GLY A 130 -8.06 4.55 0.06
CA GLY A 130 -8.42 4.76 1.46
C GLY A 130 -8.90 3.52 2.21
N ASP A 131 -9.16 2.38 1.53
CA ASP A 131 -9.48 1.14 2.21
C ASP A 131 -8.28 0.65 3.02
N VAL A 132 -8.56 0.14 4.24
CA VAL A 132 -7.52 -0.44 5.10
C VAL A 132 -7.15 -1.82 4.56
N ILE A 133 -5.90 -1.98 4.10
CA ILE A 133 -5.43 -3.20 3.45
C ILE A 133 -4.45 -4.02 4.29
N ALA A 134 -3.78 -3.37 5.24
CA ALA A 134 -2.79 -4.02 6.10
C ALA A 134 -2.53 -3.17 7.36
N LEU A 135 -1.74 -3.72 8.27
CA LEU A 135 -1.22 -3.02 9.45
C LEU A 135 0.30 -2.92 9.37
N THR A 136 0.87 -1.78 9.79
CA THR A 136 2.31 -1.57 9.84
C THR A 136 2.99 -2.57 10.76
N GLY A 137 4.22 -2.97 10.43
CA GLY A 137 4.97 -3.94 11.21
C GLY A 137 6.45 -3.94 10.90
N ARG A 138 7.10 -5.09 11.23
CA ARG A 138 8.53 -5.30 11.10
C ARG A 138 8.87 -6.68 10.55
N THR A 139 8.07 -7.19 9.62
CA THR A 139 8.32 -8.51 9.03
C THR A 139 9.35 -8.45 7.90
N GLY A 140 9.90 -9.60 7.52
CA GLY A 140 10.93 -9.68 6.49
C GLY A 140 12.29 -9.11 6.92
N ARG A 141 12.89 -8.23 6.09
CA ARG A 141 14.21 -7.63 6.37
C ARG A 141 14.14 -6.30 7.11
N ALA A 142 12.98 -5.90 7.60
CA ALA A 142 12.84 -4.68 8.36
C ALA A 142 13.59 -4.76 9.69
N THR A 143 14.37 -3.73 10.02
CA THR A 143 15.05 -3.59 11.31
C THR A 143 14.24 -2.79 12.31
N THR A 144 13.32 -1.97 11.84
CA THR A 144 12.40 -1.15 12.65
C THR A 144 11.00 -1.22 12.06
N GLU A 145 10.00 -0.82 12.85
CA GLU A 145 8.61 -0.68 12.39
C GLU A 145 8.53 0.41 11.31
N HIS A 146 8.06 0.07 10.11
CA HIS A 146 7.81 1.00 9.02
C HIS A 146 7.03 0.32 7.89
N LEU A 147 6.40 1.12 7.04
CA LEU A 147 5.91 0.68 5.75
C LEU A 147 7.00 0.91 4.70
N HIS A 148 7.44 -0.14 4.02
CA HIS A 148 8.20 -0.01 2.78
C HIS A 148 7.20 0.08 1.61
N PHE A 149 7.08 1.28 1.04
CA PHE A 149 6.13 1.60 -0.02
C PHE A 149 6.83 1.73 -1.36
N GLU A 150 6.43 0.88 -2.34
CA GLU A 150 6.93 0.98 -3.71
C GLU A 150 5.82 1.37 -4.67
N THR A 151 6.19 2.12 -5.68
CA THR A 151 5.39 2.35 -6.88
C THR A 151 6.12 1.78 -8.09
N ARG A 152 5.40 1.05 -8.94
CA ARG A 152 5.92 0.51 -10.19
C ARG A 152 5.01 0.87 -11.34
N VAL A 153 5.60 1.11 -12.50
CA VAL A 153 4.88 1.37 -13.75
C VAL A 153 5.37 0.36 -14.78
N ASN A 154 4.47 -0.47 -15.28
CA ASN A 154 4.79 -1.57 -16.20
C ASN A 154 5.94 -2.45 -15.64
N GLY A 155 5.89 -2.78 -14.35
CA GLY A 155 6.87 -3.57 -13.64
C GLY A 155 8.17 -2.87 -13.27
N GLN A 156 8.42 -1.64 -13.71
CA GLN A 156 9.63 -0.87 -13.41
C GLN A 156 9.45 -0.05 -12.14
N HIS A 157 10.43 -0.10 -11.23
CA HIS A 157 10.44 0.73 -10.03
C HIS A 157 10.48 2.22 -10.38
N VAL A 158 9.60 2.99 -9.79
CA VAL A 158 9.50 4.44 -9.94
C VAL A 158 9.55 5.06 -8.56
N ASN A 159 10.22 6.20 -8.43
CA ASN A 159 10.23 6.94 -7.18
C ASN A 159 8.82 7.40 -6.81
N SER A 160 8.34 7.01 -5.63
CA SER A 160 7.00 7.35 -5.14
C SER A 160 6.78 8.87 -4.99
N ASN A 161 7.85 9.65 -4.82
CA ASN A 161 7.82 11.12 -4.88
C ASN A 161 7.29 11.67 -6.21
N ARG A 162 7.24 10.85 -7.26
CA ARG A 162 6.63 11.24 -8.53
C ARG A 162 5.12 11.34 -8.42
N PHE A 163 4.51 10.55 -7.54
CA PHE A 163 3.07 10.48 -7.35
C PHE A 163 2.61 11.24 -6.12
N PHE A 164 3.41 11.23 -5.05
CA PHE A 164 3.07 11.84 -3.78
C PHE A 164 4.14 12.84 -3.34
N ASN A 165 3.72 13.97 -2.83
CA ASN A 165 4.57 14.80 -1.99
C ASN A 165 4.54 14.19 -0.58
N HIS A 166 5.65 13.60 -0.14
CA HIS A 166 5.72 12.92 1.15
C HIS A 166 5.75 13.87 2.35
N ASP A 167 6.06 15.14 2.14
CA ASP A 167 6.05 16.14 3.22
C ASP A 167 4.63 16.64 3.51
N THR A 168 3.85 16.86 2.44
CA THR A 168 2.48 17.36 2.55
C THR A 168 1.42 16.26 2.48
N HIS A 169 1.82 15.00 2.20
CA HIS A 169 0.95 13.85 1.96
C HIS A 169 -0.08 14.05 0.84
N GLN A 170 0.24 14.94 -0.13
CA GLN A 170 -0.66 15.26 -1.23
C GLN A 170 -0.25 14.54 -2.51
N LEU A 171 -1.25 14.24 -3.35
CA LEU A 171 -1.01 13.71 -4.69
C LEU A 171 -0.38 14.80 -5.59
N ARG A 172 0.61 14.41 -6.37
CA ARG A 172 1.17 15.24 -7.44
C ARG A 172 0.37 15.06 -8.72
N THR A 173 -0.55 15.96 -8.97
CA THR A 173 -1.44 15.90 -10.15
C THR A 173 -0.69 16.05 -11.47
N ASP A 174 0.51 16.65 -11.46
CA ASP A 174 1.41 16.76 -12.60
C ASP A 174 1.99 15.42 -13.08
N ALA A 175 1.97 14.38 -12.22
CA ALA A 175 2.39 13.02 -12.61
C ALA A 175 1.42 12.35 -13.59
N PHE A 176 0.19 12.84 -13.68
CA PHE A 176 -0.86 12.26 -14.47
C PHE A 176 -1.24 13.16 -15.64
N LYS A 177 -1.62 12.56 -16.79
CA LYS A 177 -2.27 13.26 -17.89
C LYS A 177 -3.73 12.87 -17.91
N ASN A 178 -4.61 13.86 -18.02
CA ASN A 178 -6.01 13.63 -18.37
C ASN A 178 -6.10 13.08 -19.80
N THR A 179 -6.73 11.94 -19.94
CA THR A 179 -7.13 11.41 -21.26
C THR A 179 -8.63 11.15 -21.24
N LYS A 180 -9.24 10.99 -22.42
CA LYS A 180 -10.67 10.63 -22.53
C LYS A 180 -10.99 9.28 -21.84
N GLU A 181 -9.97 8.43 -21.66
CA GLU A 181 -10.05 7.09 -21.08
C GLU A 181 -9.58 7.03 -19.60
N GLY A 182 -9.28 8.20 -19.00
CA GLY A 182 -8.75 8.29 -17.63
C GLY A 182 -7.33 8.89 -17.59
N TYR A 183 -6.65 8.72 -16.46
CA TYR A 183 -5.33 9.31 -16.24
C TYR A 183 -4.23 8.39 -16.74
N MET A 184 -3.41 8.88 -17.67
CA MET A 184 -2.16 8.24 -18.05
C MET A 184 -0.99 8.84 -17.25
N ILE A 185 -0.09 7.99 -16.79
CA ILE A 185 1.11 8.41 -16.08
C ILE A 185 2.05 9.08 -17.09
N LYS A 186 2.39 10.35 -16.87
CA LYS A 186 3.31 11.08 -17.74
C LYS A 186 4.66 10.40 -17.78
N GLY A 187 5.12 10.02 -18.99
CA GLY A 187 6.47 9.47 -19.21
C GLY A 187 6.64 7.99 -18.89
N ALA A 188 5.57 7.22 -18.74
CA ALA A 188 5.61 5.77 -18.82
C ALA A 188 5.81 5.34 -20.28
N LYS A 189 7.00 5.62 -20.85
CA LYS A 189 7.41 4.99 -22.11
C LYS A 189 7.72 3.55 -21.82
N SER A 190 7.07 2.65 -22.53
CA SER A 190 7.37 1.22 -22.54
C SER A 190 8.88 1.01 -22.75
N GLY A 191 9.56 0.46 -21.75
CA GLY A 191 10.80 -0.29 -21.96
C GLY A 191 12.07 0.44 -22.33
N LYS A 192 12.40 1.60 -21.74
CA LYS A 192 13.81 2.04 -21.71
C LYS A 192 14.23 2.23 -20.25
N ALA A 193 15.03 1.27 -19.78
CA ALA A 193 15.73 1.40 -18.50
C ALA A 193 16.48 2.73 -18.45
N ASP A 194 16.38 3.41 -17.32
CA ASP A 194 17.07 4.68 -17.08
C ASP A 194 18.54 4.58 -17.47
N LYS A 195 18.92 5.31 -18.54
CA LYS A 195 20.30 5.36 -19.06
C LYS A 195 21.26 6.06 -18.08
N ASP A 196 20.75 6.70 -17.05
CA ASP A 196 21.58 7.47 -16.09
C ASP A 196 22.39 6.59 -15.16
N SER A 197 21.94 5.37 -14.83
CA SER A 197 22.75 4.43 -14.04
C SER A 197 23.94 3.85 -14.82
N LYS A 198 23.85 3.81 -16.17
CA LYS A 198 24.97 3.35 -17.03
C LYS A 198 26.05 4.41 -17.21
N LYS A 199 25.68 5.71 -17.21
CA LYS A 199 26.65 6.81 -17.40
C LYS A 199 27.58 6.99 -16.20
N ALA A 200 27.08 6.69 -14.99
CA ALA A 200 27.91 6.72 -13.77
C ALA A 200 28.90 5.53 -13.70
N LYS A 201 28.49 4.32 -14.14
CA LYS A 201 29.39 3.15 -14.18
C LYS A 201 30.53 3.31 -15.21
N THR A 202 30.25 3.91 -16.37
CA THR A 202 31.25 4.07 -17.44
C THR A 202 32.31 5.15 -17.09
N LYS A 203 31.95 6.19 -16.33
CA LYS A 203 32.92 7.20 -15.85
C LYS A 203 33.86 6.63 -14.77
N LYS A 204 33.35 5.76 -13.89
CA LYS A 204 34.16 5.16 -12.81
C LYS A 204 35.16 4.13 -13.34
N THR A 205 34.79 3.34 -14.35
CA THR A 205 35.69 2.35 -15.01
C THR A 205 36.79 3.02 -15.84
N LYS A 206 36.48 4.13 -16.52
CA LYS A 206 37.51 4.90 -17.26
C LYS A 206 38.51 5.58 -16.32
N LYS A 207 38.08 6.08 -15.16
CA LYS A 207 38.96 6.71 -14.16
C LYS A 207 39.93 5.69 -13.53
N ASN A 208 39.42 4.46 -13.22
CA ASN A 208 40.27 3.39 -12.66
C ASN A 208 41.25 2.79 -13.68
N LYS A 209 40.91 2.70 -14.98
CA LYS A 209 41.87 2.27 -16.02
C LYS A 209 42.96 3.29 -16.24
N LYS A 210 42.65 4.61 -16.12
CA LYS A 210 43.67 5.68 -16.28
C LYS A 210 44.66 5.75 -15.10
N ALA A 211 44.15 5.46 -13.86
CA ALA A 211 44.99 5.37 -12.67
C ALA A 211 45.94 4.15 -12.71
N LYS A 212 45.45 2.98 -13.12
CA LYS A 212 46.27 1.75 -13.26
C LYS A 212 47.33 1.84 -14.37
N LYS A 213 47.09 2.62 -15.44
CA LYS A 213 48.09 2.87 -16.49
C LYS A 213 49.21 3.83 -16.05
N LYS A 214 48.86 4.83 -15.19
CA LYS A 214 49.90 5.75 -14.62
C LYS A 214 50.81 5.03 -13.63
N SER A 215 50.32 4.14 -12.79
CA SER A 215 51.12 3.39 -11.81
C SER A 215 52.08 2.38 -12.47
N LYS A 216 51.68 1.75 -13.62
CA LYS A 216 52.57 0.88 -14.38
C LYS A 216 53.70 1.64 -15.10
N LYS A 217 53.45 2.88 -15.59
CA LYS A 217 54.43 3.67 -16.28
C LYS A 217 55.54 4.22 -15.35
N ASN A 218 55.19 4.43 -14.06
CA ASN A 218 56.17 4.88 -13.05
C ASN A 218 57.04 3.74 -12.48
N LYS A 219 56.59 2.46 -12.55
CA LYS A 219 57.44 1.32 -12.15
C LYS A 219 58.52 0.95 -13.19
N ASN A 220 58.27 1.24 -14.48
CA ASN A 220 59.25 0.95 -15.54
C ASN A 220 60.27 2.08 -15.77
N LYS A 221 60.22 3.22 -15.03
CA LYS A 221 61.22 4.29 -15.06
C LYS A 221 62.22 4.23 -13.90
N LYS A 222 62.08 3.22 -13.01
CA LYS A 222 62.98 3.03 -11.84
C LYS A 222 63.75 1.69 -11.90
N LYS A 223 63.92 1.11 -13.10
CA LYS A 223 64.86 0.04 -13.38
C LYS A 223 65.92 0.52 -14.36
#